data_02e29eb52486794b9f73010f9a5ec1f7
#
_entry.id   02e29eb52486794b9f73010f9a5ec1f7
#
_cell.length_a   1.000
_cell.length_b   1.000
_cell.length_c   1.000
_cell.angle_alpha   90.00
_cell.angle_beta   90.00
_cell.angle_gamma   90.00
#
_symmetry.space_group_name_H-M   'P 1'
#
loop_
_entity.id
_entity.type
_entity.pdbx_description
1 polymer ?
#
loop_
_entity_poly.entity_id
_entity_poly.type
_entity_poly.pdbx_seq_one_letter_code
_entity_poly.pdbx_strand_id
1 'polypeptide(L)'
;ASLENMVPYITSKFDVFLSNDIMRPIIAQEKSSWSFRQIMDEKKILLVNLSKGRLGDINARLIGLILVGKILMAALSRVDSAGSEMSDFYLYLDEFQNITTDSIATILSEARKYRLSLNVAHQFIAQLDEKIKNAVFGNVGSMAVFRVGAEDAEFLEKCKNSKYYRSAG
;
A
#
# COMPACT_ATOMS: atom_id res chain seq x y z
N ALA A 1 10.31 -32.07 13.12
CA ALA A 1 9.00 -31.60 13.59
C ALA A 1 7.93 -32.34 12.80
N SER A 2 7.05 -33.13 13.49
CA SER A 2 6.01 -33.87 12.80
C SER A 2 4.94 -32.92 12.29
N LEU A 3 4.30 -33.23 11.17
CA LEU A 3 3.15 -32.51 10.60
C LEU A 3 2.05 -32.25 11.66
N GLU A 4 1.86 -33.19 12.59
CA GLU A 4 0.89 -33.08 13.68
C GLU A 4 1.11 -31.87 14.61
N ASN A 5 2.36 -31.42 14.79
CA ASN A 5 2.67 -30.23 15.59
C ASN A 5 2.61 -28.93 14.78
N MET A 6 2.71 -29.00 13.44
CA MET A 6 2.67 -27.82 12.58
C MET A 6 1.24 -27.38 12.27
N VAL A 7 0.30 -28.31 12.12
CA VAL A 7 -1.09 -27.97 11.78
C VAL A 7 -1.74 -27.09 12.85
N PRO A 8 -1.70 -27.40 14.15
CA PRO A 8 -2.27 -26.52 15.19
C PRO A 8 -1.63 -25.13 15.22
N TYR A 9 -0.32 -25.05 14.97
CA TYR A 9 0.40 -23.78 14.92
C TYR A 9 -0.06 -22.91 13.73
N ILE A 10 -0.25 -23.51 12.57
CA ILE A 10 -0.74 -22.80 11.37
C ILE A 10 -2.20 -22.39 11.57
N THR A 11 -3.07 -23.30 12.00
CA THR A 11 -4.49 -23.02 12.22
C THR A 11 -4.71 -21.91 13.23
N SER A 12 -3.95 -21.90 14.34
CA SER A 12 -4.05 -20.85 15.36
C SER A 12 -3.75 -19.44 14.82
N LYS A 13 -2.92 -19.32 13.79
CA LYS A 13 -2.64 -18.03 13.14
C LYS A 13 -3.81 -17.54 12.28
N PHE A 14 -4.59 -18.46 11.72
CA PHE A 14 -5.75 -18.12 10.92
C PHE A 14 -7.02 -17.95 11.76
N ASP A 15 -7.12 -18.59 12.91
CA ASP A 15 -8.30 -18.55 13.77
C ASP A 15 -8.66 -17.11 14.17
N VAL A 16 -7.67 -16.25 14.40
CA VAL A 16 -7.89 -14.83 14.73
C VAL A 16 -8.69 -14.10 13.63
N PHE A 17 -8.50 -14.49 12.38
CA PHE A 17 -9.15 -13.87 11.22
C PHE A 17 -10.46 -14.60 10.86
N LEU A 18 -10.46 -15.93 10.94
CA LEU A 18 -11.61 -16.76 10.57
C LEU A 18 -12.73 -16.75 11.61
N SER A 19 -12.40 -16.50 12.87
CA SER A 19 -13.40 -16.32 13.94
C SER A 19 -14.04 -14.94 13.98
N ASN A 20 -13.51 -13.98 13.23
CA ASN A 20 -14.05 -12.64 13.16
C ASN A 20 -15.19 -12.57 12.13
N ASP A 21 -16.40 -12.17 12.55
CA ASP A 21 -17.60 -12.16 11.72
C ASP A 21 -17.52 -11.23 10.50
N ILE A 22 -16.66 -10.20 10.55
CA ILE A 22 -16.43 -9.27 9.44
C ILE A 22 -15.32 -9.78 8.51
N MET A 23 -14.25 -10.33 9.08
CA MET A 23 -13.10 -10.80 8.31
C MET A 23 -13.39 -12.07 7.52
N ARG A 24 -14.05 -13.02 8.17
CA ARG A 24 -14.38 -14.33 7.58
C ARG A 24 -15.04 -14.23 6.20
N PRO A 25 -16.15 -13.48 6.01
CA PRO A 25 -16.78 -13.36 4.69
C PRO A 25 -15.92 -12.64 3.64
N ILE A 26 -14.92 -11.87 4.07
CA ILE A 26 -14.00 -11.17 3.15
C ILE A 26 -12.91 -12.11 2.65
N ILE A 27 -12.25 -12.85 3.55
CA ILE A 27 -11.05 -13.64 3.22
C ILE A 27 -11.34 -15.10 2.86
N ALA A 28 -12.48 -15.65 3.30
CA ALA A 28 -12.86 -17.05 3.07
C ALA A 28 -13.72 -17.25 1.80
N GLN A 29 -13.74 -16.27 0.89
CA GLN A 29 -14.43 -16.42 -0.39
C GLN A 29 -13.63 -17.30 -1.36
N GLU A 30 -14.29 -18.25 -1.96
CA GLU A 30 -13.70 -19.14 -2.94
C GLU A 30 -13.27 -18.40 -4.23
N LYS A 31 -14.01 -17.36 -4.60
CA LYS A 31 -13.72 -16.53 -5.78
C LYS A 31 -13.80 -15.05 -5.43
N SER A 32 -12.91 -14.26 -6.03
CA SER A 32 -12.99 -12.80 -5.94
C SER A 32 -14.19 -12.27 -6.70
N SER A 33 -14.95 -11.35 -6.10
CA SER A 33 -16.13 -10.73 -6.74
C SER A 33 -15.75 -9.76 -7.86
N TRP A 34 -14.51 -9.30 -7.90
CA TRP A 34 -13.97 -8.38 -8.91
C TRP A 34 -12.52 -8.69 -9.26
N SER A 35 -12.05 -8.11 -10.37
CA SER A 35 -10.65 -8.13 -10.79
C SER A 35 -10.04 -6.73 -10.64
N PHE A 36 -8.94 -6.60 -9.89
CA PHE A 36 -8.21 -5.32 -9.78
C PHE A 36 -7.65 -4.87 -11.13
N ARG A 37 -7.24 -5.81 -11.99
CA ARG A 37 -6.81 -5.52 -13.35
C ARG A 37 -7.94 -4.87 -14.15
N GLN A 38 -9.14 -5.43 -14.10
CA GLN A 38 -10.30 -4.88 -14.79
C GLN A 38 -10.69 -3.50 -14.25
N ILE A 39 -10.63 -3.28 -12.93
CA ILE A 39 -10.87 -1.97 -12.31
C ILE A 39 -9.92 -0.91 -12.90
N MET A 40 -8.64 -1.25 -13.04
CA MET A 40 -7.63 -0.34 -13.59
C MET A 40 -7.89 -0.04 -15.07
N ASP A 41 -8.12 -1.07 -15.88
CA ASP A 41 -8.21 -0.96 -17.34
C ASP A 41 -9.53 -0.28 -17.77
N GLU A 42 -10.63 -0.50 -17.03
CA GLU A 42 -11.92 0.14 -17.25
C GLU A 42 -12.06 1.51 -16.58
N LYS A 43 -10.98 2.05 -15.97
CA LYS A 43 -10.96 3.38 -15.32
C LYS A 43 -11.99 3.52 -14.20
N LYS A 44 -12.24 2.44 -13.45
CA LYS A 44 -13.21 2.44 -12.34
C LYS A 44 -12.61 3.09 -11.10
N ILE A 45 -13.47 3.66 -10.26
CA ILE A 45 -13.13 4.17 -8.95
C ILE A 45 -13.41 3.09 -7.91
N LEU A 46 -12.39 2.74 -7.12
CA LEU A 46 -12.49 1.81 -6.00
C LEU A 46 -12.30 2.58 -4.69
N LEU A 47 -13.34 2.63 -3.86
CA LEU A 47 -13.27 3.21 -2.52
C LEU A 47 -13.21 2.10 -1.49
N VAL A 48 -12.19 2.12 -0.64
CA VAL A 48 -11.98 1.11 0.40
C VAL A 48 -11.94 1.79 1.76
N ASN A 49 -12.85 1.40 2.64
CA ASN A 49 -12.88 1.86 4.01
C ASN A 49 -12.36 0.77 4.97
N LEU A 50 -11.15 0.96 5.47
CA LEU A 50 -10.50 0.09 6.45
C LEU A 50 -10.73 0.61 7.88
N SER A 51 -11.99 0.76 8.28
CA SER A 51 -12.36 1.29 9.60
C SER A 51 -11.77 0.46 10.73
N LYS A 52 -10.77 0.99 11.43
CA LYS A 52 -10.16 0.35 12.61
C LYS A 52 -11.19 0.11 13.72
N GLY A 53 -12.17 0.99 13.87
CA GLY A 53 -13.24 0.85 14.88
C GLY A 53 -14.15 -0.37 14.66
N ARG A 54 -14.28 -0.84 13.41
CA ARG A 54 -15.09 -2.03 13.07
C ARG A 54 -14.25 -3.29 12.90
N LEU A 55 -13.11 -3.18 12.23
CA LEU A 55 -12.26 -4.31 11.91
C LEU A 55 -11.28 -4.67 13.04
N GLY A 56 -10.95 -3.71 13.88
CA GLY A 56 -9.76 -3.76 14.72
C GLY A 56 -8.48 -3.42 13.93
N ASP A 57 -7.46 -2.99 14.62
CA ASP A 57 -6.22 -2.50 14.00
C ASP A 57 -5.49 -3.59 13.18
N ILE A 58 -5.37 -4.79 13.75
CA ILE A 58 -4.68 -5.92 13.11
C ILE A 58 -5.39 -6.33 11.80
N ASN A 59 -6.71 -6.44 11.82
CA ASN A 59 -7.49 -6.86 10.67
C ASN A 59 -7.50 -5.80 9.56
N ALA A 60 -7.66 -4.52 9.92
CA ALA A 60 -7.59 -3.40 8.99
C ALA A 60 -6.23 -3.35 8.28
N ARG A 61 -5.15 -3.55 9.05
CA ARG A 61 -3.79 -3.61 8.53
C ARG A 61 -3.61 -4.79 7.58
N LEU A 62 -4.05 -5.99 7.96
CA LEU A 62 -3.94 -7.18 7.12
C LEU A 62 -4.67 -7.01 5.78
N ILE A 63 -5.93 -6.55 5.80
CA ILE A 63 -6.68 -6.29 4.56
C ILE A 63 -5.97 -5.25 3.71
N GLY A 64 -5.49 -4.16 4.31
CA GLY A 64 -4.74 -3.13 3.60
C GLY A 64 -3.50 -3.66 2.88
N LEU A 65 -2.71 -4.51 3.57
CA LEU A 65 -1.53 -5.16 2.99
C LEU A 65 -1.89 -6.07 1.80
N ILE A 66 -2.94 -6.89 1.95
CA ILE A 66 -3.42 -7.78 0.88
C ILE A 66 -3.90 -6.96 -0.33
N LEU A 67 -4.66 -5.89 -0.09
CA LEU A 67 -5.17 -5.02 -1.16
C LEU A 67 -4.04 -4.35 -1.93
N VAL A 68 -3.06 -3.75 -1.25
CA VAL A 68 -1.90 -3.12 -1.89
C VAL A 68 -1.10 -4.13 -2.70
N GLY A 69 -0.86 -5.33 -2.14
CA GLY A 69 -0.19 -6.40 -2.87
C GLY A 69 -0.94 -6.83 -4.13
N LYS A 70 -2.27 -7.00 -4.05
CA LYS A 70 -3.11 -7.37 -5.21
C LYS A 70 -3.14 -6.26 -6.28
N ILE A 71 -3.19 -4.98 -5.87
CA ILE A 71 -3.11 -3.83 -6.79
C ILE A 71 -1.76 -3.81 -7.50
N LEU A 72 -0.66 -4.04 -6.78
CA LEU A 72 0.67 -4.14 -7.38
C LEU A 72 0.72 -5.29 -8.40
N MET A 73 0.26 -6.48 -8.03
CA MET A 73 0.24 -7.63 -8.96
C MET A 73 -0.61 -7.35 -10.20
N ALA A 74 -1.75 -6.68 -10.04
CA ALA A 74 -2.59 -6.27 -11.15
C ALA A 74 -1.89 -5.25 -12.06
N ALA A 75 -1.17 -4.29 -11.49
CA ALA A 75 -0.37 -3.34 -12.27
C ALA A 75 0.75 -4.06 -13.05
N LEU A 76 1.52 -4.93 -12.38
CA LEU A 76 2.60 -5.69 -13.01
C LEU A 76 2.11 -6.60 -14.14
N SER A 77 0.90 -7.17 -14.02
CA SER A 77 0.29 -8.00 -15.09
C SER A 77 0.01 -7.21 -16.37
N ARG A 78 0.06 -5.87 -16.34
CA ARG A 78 -0.10 -5.02 -17.53
C ARG A 78 1.06 -5.10 -18.52
N VAL A 79 2.13 -5.80 -18.16
CA VAL A 79 3.24 -6.06 -19.11
C VAL A 79 2.74 -6.70 -20.41
N ASP A 80 1.69 -7.53 -20.35
CA ASP A 80 1.10 -8.18 -21.51
C ASP A 80 0.38 -7.21 -22.46
N SER A 81 0.10 -5.99 -21.99
CA SER A 81 -0.51 -4.91 -22.76
C SER A 81 0.52 -3.98 -23.42
N ALA A 82 1.79 -4.38 -23.46
CA ALA A 82 2.86 -3.61 -24.09
C ALA A 82 2.52 -3.39 -25.58
N GLY A 83 2.19 -2.14 -25.94
CA GLY A 83 1.75 -1.74 -27.29
C GLY A 83 0.28 -1.26 -27.34
N SER A 84 -0.54 -1.50 -26.31
CA SER A 84 -1.85 -0.88 -26.17
C SER A 84 -1.80 0.33 -25.21
N GLU A 85 -2.76 1.26 -25.36
CA GLU A 85 -2.85 2.44 -24.51
C GLU A 85 -3.33 2.03 -23.09
N MET A 86 -2.38 1.96 -22.14
CA MET A 86 -2.69 1.69 -20.73
C MET A 86 -3.28 2.93 -20.07
N SER A 87 -4.40 2.77 -19.36
CA SER A 87 -4.99 3.82 -18.56
C SER A 87 -4.17 4.11 -17.30
N ASP A 88 -4.03 5.38 -16.94
CA ASP A 88 -3.45 5.76 -15.66
C ASP A 88 -4.35 5.30 -14.50
N PHE A 89 -3.73 4.78 -13.45
CA PHE A 89 -4.41 4.40 -12.22
C PHE A 89 -3.72 5.06 -11.03
N TYR A 90 -4.49 5.75 -10.20
CA TYR A 90 -3.99 6.49 -9.04
C TYR A 90 -4.39 5.77 -7.77
N LEU A 91 -3.41 5.33 -7.00
CA LEU A 91 -3.60 4.71 -5.70
C LEU A 91 -3.36 5.75 -4.60
N TYR A 92 -4.38 6.06 -3.82
CA TYR A 92 -4.30 6.96 -2.68
C TYR A 92 -4.30 6.14 -1.38
N LEU A 93 -3.29 6.31 -0.56
CA LEU A 93 -3.14 5.64 0.73
C LEU A 93 -3.05 6.70 1.82
N ASP A 94 -4.12 6.84 2.60
CA ASP A 94 -4.10 7.64 3.81
C ASP A 94 -3.58 6.80 4.98
N GLU A 95 -2.89 7.43 5.96
CA GLU A 95 -2.23 6.75 7.08
C GLU A 95 -1.34 5.58 6.61
N PHE A 96 -0.59 5.80 5.51
CA PHE A 96 0.09 4.73 4.79
C PHE A 96 1.13 3.97 5.62
N GLN A 97 1.66 4.55 6.71
CA GLN A 97 2.56 3.88 7.65
C GLN A 97 1.96 2.60 8.25
N ASN A 98 0.63 2.47 8.27
CA ASN A 98 -0.05 1.28 8.79
C ASN A 98 -0.03 0.09 7.82
N ILE A 99 0.26 0.33 6.55
CA ILE A 99 0.22 -0.67 5.47
C ILE A 99 1.51 -0.69 4.65
N THR A 100 2.62 -0.29 5.28
CA THR A 100 3.94 -0.31 4.65
C THR A 100 4.49 -1.74 4.54
N THR A 101 5.01 -2.07 3.36
CA THR A 101 5.72 -3.32 3.06
C THR A 101 6.75 -3.07 1.97
N ASP A 102 7.57 -4.08 1.69
CA ASP A 102 8.46 -4.07 0.53
C ASP A 102 7.71 -3.84 -0.79
N SER A 103 6.43 -4.21 -0.86
CA SER A 103 5.56 -3.92 -2.01
C SER A 103 5.42 -2.42 -2.26
N ILE A 104 5.33 -1.60 -1.22
CA ILE A 104 5.28 -0.13 -1.36
C ILE A 104 6.57 0.40 -1.99
N ALA A 105 7.74 -0.07 -1.54
CA ALA A 105 9.03 0.33 -2.13
C ALA A 105 9.10 -0.07 -3.62
N THR A 106 8.60 -1.26 -3.97
CA THR A 106 8.50 -1.72 -5.36
C THR A 106 7.55 -0.85 -6.19
N ILE A 107 6.37 -0.49 -5.64
CA ILE A 107 5.44 0.42 -6.33
C ILE A 107 6.11 1.76 -6.62
N LEU A 108 6.79 2.34 -5.63
CA LEU A 108 7.47 3.62 -5.80
C LEU A 108 8.57 3.59 -6.87
N SER A 109 9.32 2.49 -6.97
CA SER A 109 10.44 2.38 -7.91
C SER A 109 10.05 1.90 -9.31
N GLU A 110 9.04 1.03 -9.44
CA GLU A 110 8.79 0.30 -10.68
C GLU A 110 7.41 0.50 -11.29
N ALA A 111 6.38 0.79 -10.48
CA ALA A 111 5.00 0.72 -10.93
C ALA A 111 4.61 1.85 -11.90
N ARG A 112 5.41 2.92 -11.98
CA ARG A 112 5.20 4.03 -12.94
C ARG A 112 5.15 3.54 -14.40
N LYS A 113 5.99 2.57 -14.77
CA LYS A 113 6.02 2.00 -16.13
C LYS A 113 4.73 1.26 -16.49
N TYR A 114 3.97 0.83 -15.48
CA TYR A 114 2.66 0.18 -15.62
C TYR A 114 1.49 1.13 -15.38
N ARG A 115 1.74 2.44 -15.45
CA ARG A 115 0.74 3.49 -15.25
C ARG A 115 0.05 3.44 -13.88
N LEU A 116 0.75 2.97 -12.84
CA LEU A 116 0.31 3.06 -11.45
C LEU A 116 1.06 4.22 -10.76
N SER A 117 0.31 5.23 -10.33
CA SER A 117 0.80 6.37 -9.56
C SER A 117 0.40 6.22 -8.11
N LEU A 118 1.37 6.35 -7.19
CA LEU A 118 1.14 6.23 -5.76
C LEU A 118 1.11 7.62 -5.11
N ASN A 119 0.02 7.90 -4.39
CA ASN A 119 -0.16 9.08 -3.57
C ASN A 119 -0.30 8.62 -2.10
N VAL A 120 0.60 9.04 -1.26
CA VAL A 120 0.64 8.63 0.15
C VAL A 120 0.48 9.84 1.07
N ALA A 121 -0.26 9.67 2.15
CA ALA A 121 -0.37 10.65 3.21
C ALA A 121 -0.01 10.00 4.56
N HIS A 122 0.71 10.72 5.40
CA HIS A 122 1.06 10.30 6.76
C HIS A 122 1.31 11.50 7.65
N GLN A 123 1.32 11.28 8.97
CA GLN A 123 1.43 12.35 9.95
C GLN A 123 2.85 12.55 10.46
N PHE A 124 3.62 11.47 10.66
CA PHE A 124 4.95 11.51 11.26
C PHE A 124 5.96 10.68 10.50
N ILE A 125 7.05 11.30 10.05
CA ILE A 125 8.13 10.63 9.30
C ILE A 125 8.82 9.57 10.17
N ALA A 126 8.95 9.81 11.47
CA ALA A 126 9.57 8.88 12.42
C ALA A 126 8.84 7.52 12.53
N GLN A 127 7.58 7.43 12.09
CA GLN A 127 6.83 6.16 12.06
C GLN A 127 7.17 5.25 10.88
N LEU A 128 7.94 5.75 9.92
CA LEU A 128 8.36 4.98 8.76
C LEU A 128 9.66 4.23 9.03
N ASP A 129 9.70 2.94 8.70
CA ASP A 129 10.94 2.19 8.64
C ASP A 129 11.93 2.86 7.70
N GLU A 130 13.24 2.82 7.99
CA GLU A 130 14.28 3.46 7.18
C GLU A 130 14.23 3.07 5.70
N LYS A 131 13.95 1.81 5.39
CA LYS A 131 13.83 1.32 4.01
C LYS A 131 12.67 2.00 3.27
N ILE A 132 11.52 2.13 3.91
CA ILE A 132 10.34 2.78 3.36
C ILE A 132 10.57 4.28 3.24
N LYS A 133 11.14 4.91 4.27
CA LYS A 133 11.50 6.32 4.26
C LYS A 133 12.42 6.65 3.09
N ASN A 134 13.50 5.89 2.90
CA ASN A 134 14.42 6.08 1.79
C ASN A 134 13.74 5.86 0.42
N ALA A 135 12.85 4.86 0.30
CA ALA A 135 12.10 4.62 -0.92
C ALA A 135 11.13 5.77 -1.24
N VAL A 136 10.43 6.30 -0.24
CA VAL A 136 9.52 7.44 -0.41
C VAL A 136 10.30 8.67 -0.84
N PHE A 137 11.23 9.14 -0.03
CA PHE A 137 11.94 10.40 -0.29
C PHE A 137 12.91 10.33 -1.49
N GLY A 138 13.31 9.13 -1.91
CA GLY A 138 14.12 8.91 -3.11
C GLY A 138 13.34 8.83 -4.42
N ASN A 139 12.03 8.54 -4.38
CA ASN A 139 11.24 8.29 -5.60
C ASN A 139 10.04 9.22 -5.78
N VAL A 140 9.59 9.96 -4.76
CA VAL A 140 8.47 10.88 -4.92
C VAL A 140 8.83 12.04 -5.83
N GLY A 141 7.95 12.33 -6.80
CA GLY A 141 8.12 13.44 -7.73
C GLY A 141 7.59 14.77 -7.20
N SER A 142 6.63 14.74 -6.29
CA SER A 142 6.00 15.91 -5.69
C SER A 142 5.69 15.66 -4.23
N MET A 143 5.86 16.68 -3.40
CA MET A 143 5.61 16.61 -1.96
C MET A 143 4.87 17.86 -1.50
N ALA A 144 3.79 17.66 -0.73
CA ALA A 144 3.11 18.73 -0.02
C ALA A 144 3.32 18.54 1.49
N VAL A 145 3.81 19.57 2.16
CA VAL A 145 4.08 19.55 3.61
C VAL A 145 3.20 20.60 4.26
N PHE A 146 2.43 20.16 5.25
CA PHE A 146 1.65 21.03 6.10
C PHE A 146 2.42 21.28 7.41
N ARG A 147 1.72 21.62 8.49
CA ARG A 147 2.34 21.82 9.79
C ARG A 147 2.89 20.49 10.34
N VAL A 148 4.18 20.46 10.66
CA VAL A 148 4.90 19.29 11.18
C VAL A 148 5.60 19.61 12.49
N GLY A 149 6.01 18.58 13.24
CA GLY A 149 6.84 18.71 14.44
C GLY A 149 8.28 19.11 14.11
N ALA A 150 9.05 19.49 15.14
CA ALA A 150 10.42 19.98 14.97
C ALA A 150 11.37 18.95 14.34
N GLU A 151 11.28 17.67 14.73
CA GLU A 151 12.11 16.59 14.20
C GLU A 151 11.86 16.35 12.70
N ASP A 152 10.58 16.32 12.30
CA ASP A 152 10.20 16.16 10.89
C ASP A 152 10.59 17.40 10.08
N ALA A 153 10.49 18.61 10.67
CA ALA A 153 10.91 19.85 10.01
C ALA A 153 12.41 19.84 9.70
N GLU A 154 13.26 19.42 10.65
CA GLU A 154 14.71 19.31 10.45
C GLU A 154 15.05 18.28 9.34
N PHE A 155 14.37 17.16 9.31
CA PHE A 155 14.55 16.15 8.27
C PHE A 155 14.17 16.69 6.88
N LEU A 156 13.01 17.34 6.78
CA LEU A 156 12.50 17.90 5.53
C LEU A 156 13.37 19.05 5.00
N GLU A 157 13.93 19.86 5.88
CA GLU A 157 14.89 20.91 5.51
C GLU A 157 16.15 20.30 4.87
N LYS A 158 16.68 19.23 5.44
CA LYS A 158 17.81 18.49 4.85
C LYS A 158 17.46 17.92 3.46
N CYS A 159 16.24 17.39 3.29
CA CYS A 159 15.77 16.93 2.00
C CYS A 159 15.64 18.07 0.98
N LYS A 160 15.13 19.23 1.38
CA LYS A 160 14.99 20.43 0.53
C LYS A 160 16.33 20.91 -0.05
N ASN A 161 17.38 20.82 0.72
CA ASN A 161 18.72 21.23 0.35
C ASN A 161 19.46 20.19 -0.52
N SER A 162 18.84 19.04 -0.79
CA SER A 162 19.38 18.04 -1.70
C SER A 162 19.20 18.47 -3.17
N LYS A 163 20.16 18.09 -4.06
CA LYS A 163 20.12 18.40 -5.50
C LYS A 163 18.86 17.94 -6.25
N TYR A 164 18.02 17.12 -5.63
CA TYR A 164 16.83 16.51 -6.22
C TYR A 164 15.53 17.19 -5.84
N TYR A 165 15.55 18.19 -4.95
CA TYR A 165 14.34 18.92 -4.57
C TYR A 165 14.10 20.08 -5.55
N ARG A 166 12.97 20.03 -6.27
CA ARG A 166 12.42 21.18 -6.99
C ARG A 166 11.18 21.66 -6.25
N SER A 167 11.22 22.87 -5.67
CA SER A 167 10.00 23.52 -5.22
C SER A 167 9.14 23.82 -6.44
N ALA A 168 7.87 23.40 -6.43
CA ALA A 168 6.89 24.02 -7.29
C ALA A 168 6.75 25.48 -6.83
N GLY A 169 7.23 26.42 -7.67
CA GLY A 169 7.04 27.83 -7.48
C GLY A 169 5.58 28.23 -7.65
#